data_39080b388755e8d6a51dab1a7a6e2358
#
_entry.id   39080b388755e8d6a51dab1a7a6e2358
#
_cell.length_a   1.000
_cell.length_b   1.000
_cell.length_c   1.000
_cell.angle_alpha   90.00
_cell.angle_beta   90.00
_cell.angle_gamma   90.00
#
_symmetry.space_group_name_H-M   'P 1'
#
loop_
_entity.id
_entity.type
_entity.pdbx_description
1 polymer ?
#
loop_
_entity_poly.entity_id
_entity_poly.type
_entity_poly.pdbx_seq_one_letter_code
_entity_poly.pdbx_strand_id
1 'polypeptide(L)'
;MKKYEIYLPLNYSDGQPIESEKITRVREELLAVFGSFAEPYRRAWKYDGAKYIEILKIEIITTGNKVIKKRLKEFKERLKESLQQIDILITTHGIQVI
;
A
#
# COMPACT_ATOMS: atom_id res chain seq x y z
N MET A 1 -1.18 -12.23 15.77
CA MET A 1 -0.61 -11.16 14.97
C MET A 1 -1.32 -11.03 13.64
N LYS A 2 -1.19 -9.90 13.00
CA LYS A 2 -1.79 -9.63 11.70
C LYS A 2 -0.76 -9.14 10.71
N LYS A 3 -0.96 -9.52 9.44
CA LYS A 3 -0.22 -8.98 8.31
C LYS A 3 -1.18 -8.08 7.52
N TYR A 4 -0.75 -6.86 7.27
CA TYR A 4 -1.45 -5.93 6.37
C TYR A 4 -0.68 -5.84 5.06
N GLU A 5 -1.40 -5.90 3.96
CA GLU A 5 -0.83 -5.78 2.63
C GLU A 5 -1.41 -4.54 1.97
N ILE A 6 -0.53 -3.62 1.55
CA ILE A 6 -0.91 -2.40 0.87
C ILE A 6 -0.47 -2.53 -0.59
N TYR A 7 -1.42 -2.37 -1.50
CA TYR A 7 -1.19 -2.46 -2.93
C TYR A 7 -1.14 -1.05 -3.51
N LEU A 8 0.07 -0.51 -3.66
CA LEU A 8 0.28 0.84 -4.18
C LEU A 8 0.33 0.81 -5.70
N PRO A 9 -0.56 1.53 -6.40
CA PRO A 9 -0.41 1.74 -7.82
C PRO A 9 0.82 2.60 -8.09
N LEU A 10 1.56 2.28 -9.13
CA LEU A 10 2.74 3.04 -9.55
C LEU A 10 2.44 3.99 -10.70
N ASN A 11 1.22 3.98 -11.20
CA ASN A 11 0.78 4.84 -12.29
C ASN A 11 -0.52 5.55 -11.92
N TYR A 12 -0.67 6.78 -12.40
CA TYR A 12 -1.95 7.48 -12.39
C TYR A 12 -2.95 6.81 -13.33
N SER A 13 -4.23 7.16 -13.23
CA SER A 13 -5.29 6.60 -14.08
C SER A 13 -5.10 6.87 -15.58
N ASP A 14 -4.36 7.91 -15.94
CA ASP A 14 -4.01 8.24 -17.31
C ASP A 14 -2.80 7.44 -17.86
N GLY A 15 -2.22 6.56 -17.02
CA GLY A 15 -1.06 5.75 -17.39
C GLY A 15 0.28 6.38 -17.08
N GLN A 16 0.33 7.65 -16.70
CA GLN A 16 1.60 8.30 -16.35
C GLN A 16 2.15 7.75 -15.04
N PRO A 17 3.47 7.56 -14.94
CA PRO A 17 4.07 7.06 -13.71
C PRO A 17 3.91 8.08 -12.57
N ILE A 18 3.61 7.57 -11.38
CA ILE A 18 3.59 8.40 -10.17
C ILE A 18 5.04 8.79 -9.85
N GLU A 19 5.25 10.06 -9.51
CA GLU A 19 6.56 10.58 -9.21
C GLU A 19 7.24 9.78 -8.10
N SER A 20 8.50 9.43 -8.28
CA SER A 20 9.26 8.65 -7.30
C SER A 20 9.33 9.33 -5.93
N GLU A 21 9.29 10.65 -5.90
CA GLU A 21 9.26 11.42 -4.65
C GLU A 21 8.01 11.14 -3.81
N LYS A 22 6.86 10.99 -4.46
CA LYS A 22 5.62 10.64 -3.77
C LYS A 22 5.69 9.24 -3.17
N ILE A 23 6.25 8.28 -3.91
CA ILE A 23 6.45 6.91 -3.41
C ILE A 23 7.44 6.90 -2.25
N THR A 24 8.50 7.67 -2.34
CA THR A 24 9.48 7.81 -1.24
C THR A 24 8.82 8.36 0.02
N ARG A 25 7.97 9.37 -0.11
CA ARG A 25 7.21 9.93 1.04
C ARG A 25 6.29 8.89 1.68
N VAL A 26 5.65 8.06 0.88
CA VAL A 26 4.82 6.96 1.39
C VAL A 26 5.66 6.02 2.24
N ARG A 27 6.84 5.64 1.77
CA ARG A 27 7.76 4.77 2.51
C ARG A 27 8.22 5.40 3.81
N GLU A 28 8.58 6.68 3.78
CA GLU A 28 9.00 7.42 4.97
C GLU A 28 7.88 7.50 6.00
N GLU A 29 6.66 7.77 5.56
CA GLU A 29 5.49 7.83 6.44
C GLU A 29 5.19 6.48 7.07
N LEU A 30 5.29 5.39 6.31
CA LEU A 30 5.10 4.04 6.83
C LEU A 30 6.15 3.69 7.90
N LEU A 31 7.41 4.04 7.67
CA LEU A 31 8.46 3.85 8.66
C LEU A 31 8.21 4.64 9.93
N ALA A 32 7.76 5.88 9.80
CA ALA A 32 7.45 6.72 10.96
C ALA A 32 6.30 6.18 11.80
N VAL A 33 5.28 5.60 11.16
CA VAL A 33 4.06 5.13 11.85
C VAL A 33 4.23 3.70 12.36
N PHE A 34 4.81 2.80 11.58
CA PHE A 34 4.85 1.37 11.87
C PHE A 34 6.24 0.84 12.22
N GLY A 35 7.28 1.64 12.07
CA GLY A 35 8.65 1.29 12.40
C GLY A 35 9.37 0.41 11.38
N SER A 36 8.67 -0.46 10.67
CA SER A 36 9.24 -1.30 9.62
C SER A 36 8.17 -1.83 8.68
N PHE A 37 8.60 -2.18 7.48
CA PHE A 37 7.76 -2.85 6.49
C PHE A 37 8.63 -3.62 5.51
N ALA A 38 8.03 -4.52 4.75
CA ALA A 38 8.70 -5.28 3.70
C ALA A 38 8.08 -4.95 2.34
N GLU A 39 8.93 -4.95 1.30
CA GLU A 39 8.50 -4.81 -0.09
C GLU A 39 8.88 -6.07 -0.85
N PRO A 40 8.04 -7.15 -0.78
CA PRO A 40 8.43 -8.43 -1.31
C PRO A 40 8.63 -8.45 -2.81
N TYR A 41 7.85 -7.67 -3.56
CA TYR A 41 8.00 -7.59 -5.03
C TYR A 41 7.13 -6.51 -5.63
N ARG A 42 7.43 -6.17 -6.90
CA ARG A 42 6.55 -5.42 -7.78
C ARG A 42 5.73 -6.37 -8.62
N ARG A 43 4.46 -6.04 -8.86
CA ARG A 43 3.58 -6.81 -9.74
C ARG A 43 3.04 -5.96 -10.87
N ALA A 44 2.87 -6.60 -12.02
CA ALA A 44 2.07 -6.08 -13.11
C ALA A 44 0.81 -6.93 -13.25
N TRP A 45 -0.36 -6.30 -13.33
CA TRP A 45 -1.62 -6.97 -13.54
C TRP A 45 -2.21 -6.59 -14.88
N LYS A 46 -2.89 -7.55 -15.48
CA LYS A 46 -3.78 -7.24 -16.58
C LYS A 46 -5.16 -6.91 -15.98
N TYR A 47 -5.58 -5.66 -16.18
CA TYR A 47 -6.90 -5.18 -15.73
C TYR A 47 -7.80 -5.01 -16.95
N ASP A 48 -9.05 -5.53 -16.86
CA ASP A 48 -10.08 -5.49 -17.91
C ASP A 48 -9.58 -5.88 -19.31
N GLY A 49 -8.69 -6.84 -19.38
CA GLY A 49 -8.20 -7.40 -20.64
C GLY A 49 -7.27 -6.53 -21.46
N ALA A 50 -7.06 -5.27 -21.10
CA ALA A 50 -6.39 -4.32 -21.97
C ALA A 50 -5.18 -3.62 -21.38
N LYS A 51 -5.05 -3.48 -20.07
CA LYS A 51 -3.96 -2.73 -19.45
C LYS A 51 -3.27 -3.50 -18.34
N TYR A 52 -1.94 -3.37 -18.30
CA TYR A 52 -1.16 -3.82 -17.16
C TYR A 52 -1.02 -2.65 -16.19
N ILE A 53 -1.30 -2.91 -14.91
CA ILE A 53 -1.09 -1.96 -13.84
C ILE A 53 0.09 -2.44 -13.01
N GLU A 54 1.14 -1.65 -12.93
CA GLU A 54 2.23 -1.90 -12.00
C GLU A 54 1.82 -1.52 -10.61
N ILE A 55 2.06 -2.41 -9.66
CA ILE A 55 1.85 -2.15 -8.25
C ILE A 55 3.07 -2.50 -7.44
N LEU A 56 3.25 -1.77 -6.36
CA LEU A 56 4.21 -2.07 -5.31
C LEU A 56 3.45 -2.64 -4.12
N LYS A 57 3.76 -3.87 -3.75
CA LYS A 57 3.15 -4.51 -2.58
C LYS A 57 3.99 -4.22 -1.35
N ILE A 58 3.37 -3.67 -0.31
CA ILE A 58 4.01 -3.41 0.97
C ILE A 58 3.34 -4.28 2.02
N GLU A 59 4.15 -4.97 2.83
CA GLU A 59 3.67 -5.82 3.91
C GLU A 59 4.09 -5.25 5.27
N ILE A 60 3.14 -5.17 6.18
CA ILE A 60 3.36 -4.75 7.57
C ILE A 60 2.86 -5.85 8.48
N ILE A 61 3.73 -6.33 9.36
CA ILE A 61 3.39 -7.35 10.36
C ILE A 61 3.33 -6.66 11.73
N THR A 62 2.20 -6.80 12.40
CA THR A 62 1.94 -6.10 13.66
C THR A 62 0.96 -6.88 14.54
N THR A 63 0.73 -6.40 15.75
CA THR A 63 -0.19 -7.01 16.71
C THR A 63 -1.66 -6.95 16.27
N GLY A 64 -2.00 -6.06 15.35
CA GLY A 64 -3.34 -6.00 14.77
C GLY A 64 -4.41 -5.42 15.68
N ASN A 65 -4.06 -4.49 16.57
CA ASN A 65 -5.04 -3.83 17.41
C ASN A 65 -5.88 -2.79 16.65
N LYS A 66 -6.92 -2.27 17.30
CA LYS A 66 -7.85 -1.30 16.69
C LYS A 66 -7.17 0.01 16.30
N VAL A 67 -6.15 0.44 17.03
CA VAL A 67 -5.41 1.67 16.78
C VAL A 67 -4.68 1.58 15.44
N ILE A 68 -4.04 0.45 15.16
CA ILE A 68 -3.33 0.22 13.91
C ILE A 68 -4.31 0.22 12.74
N LYS A 69 -5.45 -0.47 12.89
CA LYS A 69 -6.48 -0.49 11.85
C LYS A 69 -7.00 0.91 11.54
N LYS A 70 -7.21 1.74 12.56
CA LYS A 70 -7.64 3.13 12.40
C LYS A 70 -6.59 3.96 11.66
N ARG A 71 -5.32 3.82 12.04
CA ARG A 71 -4.21 4.51 11.38
C ARG A 71 -4.09 4.12 9.90
N LEU A 72 -4.29 2.84 9.58
CA LEU A 72 -4.28 2.37 8.19
C LEU A 72 -5.44 2.94 7.39
N LYS A 73 -6.62 3.08 7.97
CA LYS A 73 -7.76 3.72 7.29
C LYS A 73 -7.49 5.19 6.99
N GLU A 74 -6.94 5.92 7.93
CA GLU A 74 -6.56 7.32 7.75
C GLU A 74 -5.45 7.47 6.70
N PHE A 75 -4.47 6.59 6.75
CA PHE A 75 -3.39 6.51 5.78
C PHE A 75 -3.91 6.24 4.36
N LYS A 76 -4.85 5.31 4.22
CA LYS A 76 -5.50 4.99 2.95
C LYS A 76 -6.16 6.23 2.33
N GLU A 77 -6.88 7.01 3.13
CA GLU A 77 -7.54 8.22 2.62
C GLU A 77 -6.52 9.26 2.14
N ARG A 78 -5.43 9.44 2.88
CA ARG A 78 -4.35 10.34 2.45
C ARG A 78 -3.69 9.87 1.16
N LEU A 79 -3.46 8.55 1.01
CA LEU A 79 -2.88 7.97 -0.19
C LEU A 79 -3.78 8.15 -1.41
N LYS A 80 -5.07 7.93 -1.25
CA LYS A 80 -6.04 8.11 -2.34
C LYS A 80 -5.97 9.53 -2.89
N GLU A 81 -5.88 10.51 -2.01
CA GLU A 81 -5.79 11.92 -2.38
C GLU A 81 -4.43 12.25 -2.98
N SER A 82 -3.35 11.89 -2.31
CA SER A 82 -1.97 12.16 -2.75
C SER A 82 -1.63 11.52 -4.08
N LEU A 83 -2.08 10.29 -4.31
CA LEU A 83 -1.80 9.53 -5.52
C LEU A 83 -2.93 9.61 -6.55
N GLN A 84 -3.94 10.43 -6.30
CA GLN A 84 -5.09 10.64 -7.19
C GLN A 84 -5.75 9.33 -7.61
N GLN A 85 -6.01 8.47 -6.62
CA GLN A 85 -6.63 7.17 -6.83
C GLN A 85 -8.07 7.16 -6.30
N ILE A 86 -8.95 6.46 -7.02
CA ILE A 86 -10.33 6.25 -6.57
C ILE A 86 -10.34 5.37 -5.33
N ASP A 87 -9.50 4.34 -5.32
CA ASP A 87 -9.34 3.46 -4.17
C ASP A 87 -7.93 2.86 -4.13
N ILE A 88 -7.52 2.44 -2.94
CA ILE A 88 -6.27 1.72 -2.71
C ILE A 88 -6.62 0.48 -1.90
N LEU A 89 -6.23 -0.68 -2.42
CA LEU A 89 -6.51 -1.94 -1.75
C LEU A 89 -5.56 -2.15 -0.58
N ILE A 90 -6.13 -2.37 0.60
CA ILE A 90 -5.40 -2.81 1.78
C ILE A 90 -6.11 -4.06 2.30
N THR A 91 -5.38 -5.15 2.39
CA THR A 91 -5.90 -6.41 2.93
C THR A 91 -5.26 -6.71 4.28
N THR A 92 -5.93 -7.54 5.06
CA THR A 92 -5.41 -7.99 6.35
C THR A 92 -5.59 -9.50 6.48
N HIS A 93 -4.59 -10.13 7.09
CA HIS A 93 -4.56 -11.58 7.31
C HIS A 93 -4.10 -11.86 8.73
N GLY A 94 -4.79 -12.81 9.41
CA GLY A 94 -4.27 -13.37 10.64
C GLY A 94 -3.04 -14.24 10.34
N ILE A 95 -1.97 -14.09 11.12
CA ILE A 95 -0.77 -14.91 11.00
C ILE A 95 -0.40 -15.51 12.34
N GLN A 96 0.23 -16.69 12.27
CA GLN A 96 0.78 -17.35 13.42
C GLN A 96 2.32 -17.27 13.34
N VAL A 97 2.93 -16.77 14.40
CA VAL A 97 4.39 -16.70 14.49
C VAL A 97 4.87 -17.91 15.28
N ILE A 98 5.79 -18.62 14.71
CA ILE A 98 6.37 -19.82 15.31
C ILE A 98 7.54 -19.45 16.21
#